data_0feef127879204658d8812c0a81f270f
#
_entry.id   0feef127879204658d8812c0a81f270f
#
_cell.length_a   1.000
_cell.length_b   1.000
_cell.length_c   1.000
_cell.angle_alpha   90.00
_cell.angle_beta   90.00
_cell.angle_gamma   90.00
#
_symmetry.space_group_name_H-M   'P 1'
#
loop_
_entity.id
_entity.type
_entity.pdbx_description
1 polymer ?
#
loop_
_entity_poly.entity_id
_entity_poly.type
_entity_poly.pdbx_seq_one_letter_code
_entity_poly.pdbx_strand_id
1 'polypeptide(L)'
;VAPLVATMKERYGQLDKQVLFTCIQTKAIEEMLELWSGLEKSQLTLTTFEDSRAYSVRDMQEIAHQKGLPYQEWKVFLTHYLERKSQQSDLLLVTGSLYFLAQVRAFLIEEISRR
;
A
#
# COMPACT_ATOMS: atom_id res chain seq x y z
N VAL A 1 -9.14 -2.72 9.03
CA VAL A 1 -7.70 -2.40 9.12
C VAL A 1 -7.11 -2.87 10.43
N ALA A 2 -7.77 -2.61 11.57
CA ALA A 2 -7.22 -2.97 12.87
C ALA A 2 -6.89 -4.47 13.00
N PRO A 3 -7.78 -5.41 12.60
CA PRO A 3 -7.43 -6.83 12.69
C PRO A 3 -6.25 -7.21 11.81
N LEU A 4 -6.11 -6.59 10.64
CA LEU A 4 -4.99 -6.85 9.74
C LEU A 4 -3.68 -6.34 10.33
N VAL A 5 -3.69 -5.14 10.90
CA VAL A 5 -2.50 -4.59 11.57
C VAL A 5 -2.08 -5.48 12.73
N ALA A 6 -3.04 -5.94 13.53
CA ALA A 6 -2.76 -6.83 14.64
C ALA A 6 -2.11 -8.14 14.17
N THR A 7 -2.62 -8.73 13.08
CA THR A 7 -2.02 -9.93 12.50
C THR A 7 -0.60 -9.68 12.02
N MET A 8 -0.35 -8.52 11.40
CA MET A 8 0.98 -8.16 10.94
C MET A 8 1.96 -8.03 12.10
N LYS A 9 1.53 -7.42 13.21
CA LYS A 9 2.37 -7.31 14.41
C LYS A 9 2.70 -8.68 14.99
N GLU A 10 1.72 -9.55 15.09
CA GLU A 10 1.86 -10.85 15.72
C GLU A 10 2.73 -11.81 14.90
N ARG A 11 2.47 -11.89 13.59
CA ARG A 11 3.10 -12.91 12.74
C ARG A 11 4.36 -12.42 12.05
N TYR A 12 4.43 -11.14 11.73
CA TYR A 12 5.47 -10.59 10.88
C TYR A 12 6.21 -9.41 11.50
N GLY A 13 6.09 -9.25 12.82
CA GLY A 13 6.67 -8.10 13.51
C GLY A 13 8.18 -7.96 13.35
N GLN A 14 8.89 -9.06 13.14
CA GLN A 14 10.35 -9.06 13.00
C GLN A 14 10.83 -8.75 11.58
N LEU A 15 9.94 -8.78 10.60
CA LEU A 15 10.31 -8.53 9.19
C LEU A 15 10.19 -7.05 8.85
N ASP A 16 11.09 -6.59 7.99
CA ASP A 16 10.93 -5.30 7.37
C ASP A 16 9.77 -5.38 6.37
N LYS A 17 8.89 -4.39 6.41
CA LYS A 17 7.65 -4.42 5.65
C LYS A 17 7.52 -3.19 4.78
N GLN A 18 7.03 -3.39 3.56
CA GLN A 18 6.56 -2.33 2.68
C GLN A 18 5.05 -2.43 2.63
N VAL A 19 4.34 -1.34 2.90
CA VAL A 19 2.89 -1.31 2.84
C VAL A 19 2.46 -0.30 1.78
N LEU A 20 1.76 -0.78 0.77
CA LEU A 20 1.15 0.06 -0.25
C LEU A 20 -0.34 0.13 0.05
N PHE A 21 -0.83 1.33 0.33
CA PHE A 21 -2.18 1.52 0.83
C PHE A 21 -2.95 2.55 0.02
N THR A 22 -4.20 2.23 -0.25
CA THR A 22 -5.20 3.17 -0.71
C THR A 22 -6.56 2.78 -0.13
N CYS A 23 -7.55 3.62 -0.32
CA CYS A 23 -8.92 3.32 0.03
C CYS A 23 -9.85 4.18 -0.80
N ILE A 24 -11.13 3.82 -0.82
CA ILE A 24 -12.15 4.72 -1.36
C ILE A 24 -12.29 5.92 -0.42
N GLN A 25 -12.86 7.02 -0.91
CA GLN A 25 -13.04 8.22 -0.10
C GLN A 25 -13.86 7.88 1.14
N THR A 26 -13.31 8.21 2.30
CA THR A 26 -13.93 7.89 3.59
C THR A 26 -13.41 8.83 4.68
N LYS A 27 -14.24 9.09 5.66
CA LYS A 27 -13.84 9.86 6.84
C LYS A 27 -12.92 9.08 7.76
N ALA A 28 -12.83 7.76 7.59
CA ALA A 28 -12.02 6.90 8.43
C ALA A 28 -10.55 6.82 8.00
N ILE A 29 -10.15 7.52 6.94
CA ILE A 29 -8.77 7.42 6.43
C ILE A 29 -7.74 7.81 7.49
N GLU A 30 -8.03 8.82 8.31
CA GLU A 30 -7.11 9.25 9.35
C GLU A 30 -6.82 8.13 10.35
N GLU A 31 -7.86 7.44 10.79
CA GLU A 31 -7.71 6.32 11.73
C GLU A 31 -6.94 5.17 11.11
N MET A 32 -7.21 4.87 9.84
CA MET A 32 -6.49 3.81 9.13
C MET A 32 -5.01 4.12 9.00
N LEU A 33 -4.68 5.37 8.68
CA LEU A 33 -3.28 5.78 8.54
C LEU A 33 -2.56 5.73 9.89
N GLU A 34 -3.22 6.08 10.99
CA GLU A 34 -2.62 5.95 12.31
C GLU A 34 -2.30 4.50 12.65
N LEU A 35 -3.20 3.59 12.33
CA LEU A 35 -2.99 2.16 12.58
C LEU A 35 -1.78 1.64 11.79
N TRP A 36 -1.69 1.97 10.51
CA TRP A 36 -0.56 1.53 9.69
C TRP A 36 0.74 2.19 10.12
N SER A 37 0.71 3.46 10.49
CA SER A 37 1.90 4.18 10.94
C SER A 37 2.45 3.63 12.25
N GLY A 38 1.62 3.01 13.07
CA GLY A 38 2.04 2.36 14.30
C GLY A 38 2.69 0.99 14.12
N LEU A 39 2.69 0.46 12.91
CA LEU A 39 3.30 -0.84 12.65
C LEU A 39 4.81 -0.70 12.55
N GLU A 40 5.53 -1.42 13.42
CA GLU A 40 6.98 -1.34 13.49
C GLU A 40 7.63 -2.00 12.26
N LYS A 41 8.82 -1.50 11.90
CA LYS A 41 9.59 -1.99 10.75
C LYS A 41 8.80 -1.93 9.46
N SER A 42 7.98 -0.89 9.29
CA SER A 42 7.17 -0.73 8.10
C SER A 42 7.42 0.63 7.45
N GLN A 43 7.31 0.65 6.14
CA GLN A 43 7.28 1.88 5.35
C GLN A 43 5.95 1.91 4.63
N LEU A 44 5.18 2.96 4.91
CA LEU A 44 3.85 3.13 4.34
C LEU A 44 3.94 4.08 3.15
N THR A 45 3.46 3.63 2.01
CA THR A 45 3.35 4.45 0.80
C THR A 45 1.88 4.54 0.42
N LEU A 46 1.42 5.75 0.16
CA LEU A 46 0.05 5.99 -0.26
C LEU A 46 -0.05 5.99 -1.78
N THR A 47 -1.18 5.52 -2.29
CA THR A 47 -1.46 5.52 -3.71
C THR A 47 -2.95 5.75 -3.95
N THR A 48 -3.34 5.85 -5.21
CA THR A 48 -4.73 5.85 -5.60
C THR A 48 -4.89 4.96 -6.83
N PHE A 49 -6.12 4.71 -7.24
CA PHE A 49 -6.41 3.78 -8.33
C PHE A 49 -7.59 4.30 -9.15
N GLU A 50 -7.83 3.68 -10.29
CA GLU A 50 -8.89 4.09 -11.20
C GLU A 50 -10.25 3.56 -10.73
N ASP A 51 -10.99 4.41 -10.04
CA ASP A 51 -12.36 4.15 -9.59
C ASP A 51 -12.98 5.49 -9.20
N SER A 52 -14.24 5.68 -9.54
CA SER A 52 -14.92 6.95 -9.25
C SER A 52 -15.01 7.26 -7.75
N ARG A 53 -14.89 6.24 -6.92
CA ARG A 53 -14.94 6.40 -5.45
C ARG A 53 -13.58 6.64 -4.84
N ALA A 54 -12.50 6.45 -5.60
CA ALA A 54 -11.15 6.66 -5.10
C ALA A 54 -10.85 8.14 -4.93
N TYR A 55 -9.88 8.44 -4.08
CA TYR A 55 -9.31 9.78 -4.03
C TYR A 55 -8.64 10.10 -5.35
N SER A 56 -8.71 11.37 -5.77
CA SER A 56 -7.91 11.81 -6.91
C SER A 56 -6.43 11.75 -6.56
N VAL A 57 -5.58 11.73 -7.57
CA VAL A 57 -4.12 11.78 -7.36
C VAL A 57 -3.77 13.00 -6.51
N ARG A 58 -4.32 14.15 -6.86
CA ARG A 58 -4.05 15.39 -6.13
C ARG A 58 -4.45 15.29 -4.66
N ASP A 59 -5.64 14.77 -4.37
CA ASP A 59 -6.13 14.68 -3.01
C ASP A 59 -5.30 13.69 -2.20
N MET A 60 -4.95 12.54 -2.76
CA MET A 60 -4.12 11.58 -2.06
C MET A 60 -2.70 12.09 -1.84
N GLN A 61 -2.13 12.80 -2.81
CA GLN A 61 -0.83 13.44 -2.64
C GLN A 61 -0.85 14.47 -1.51
N GLU A 62 -1.95 15.22 -1.40
CA GLU A 62 -2.10 16.20 -0.33
C GLU A 62 -2.18 15.52 1.04
N ILE A 63 -2.95 14.44 1.16
CA ILE A 63 -3.02 13.66 2.39
C ILE A 63 -1.64 13.12 2.76
N ALA A 64 -0.92 12.57 1.80
CA ALA A 64 0.42 12.04 2.02
C ALA A 64 1.36 13.14 2.53
N HIS A 65 1.32 14.31 1.91
CA HIS A 65 2.13 15.44 2.31
C HIS A 65 1.84 15.87 3.76
N GLN A 66 0.57 15.96 4.10
CA GLN A 66 0.15 16.36 5.46
C GLN A 66 0.62 15.35 6.52
N LYS A 67 0.71 14.08 6.14
CA LYS A 67 1.10 13.01 7.07
C LYS A 67 2.59 12.69 7.02
N GLY A 68 3.36 13.37 6.17
CA GLY A 68 4.78 13.08 6.01
C GLY A 68 5.05 11.72 5.40
N LEU A 69 4.13 11.22 4.57
CA LEU A 69 4.24 9.92 3.94
C LEU A 69 4.54 10.05 2.45
N PRO A 70 5.24 9.07 1.86
CA PRO A 70 5.44 9.08 0.42
C PRO A 70 4.16 8.74 -0.32
N TYR A 71 4.00 9.31 -1.50
CA TYR A 71 2.99 8.93 -2.48
C TYR A 71 3.68 8.42 -3.73
N GLN A 72 3.18 7.33 -4.29
CA GLN A 72 3.67 6.84 -5.56
C GLN A 72 2.54 6.18 -6.34
N GLU A 73 2.54 6.31 -7.66
CA GLU A 73 1.60 5.59 -8.51
C GLU A 73 1.85 4.09 -8.33
N TRP A 74 0.79 3.32 -8.14
CA TRP A 74 0.92 1.94 -7.67
C TRP A 74 1.63 1.01 -8.65
N LYS A 75 1.46 1.21 -9.95
CA LYS A 75 2.14 0.38 -10.95
C LYS A 75 3.64 0.63 -10.94
N VAL A 76 4.03 1.88 -10.81
CA VAL A 76 5.44 2.26 -10.69
C VAL A 76 6.05 1.67 -9.42
N PHE A 77 5.34 1.78 -8.30
CA PHE A 77 5.79 1.21 -7.04
C PHE A 77 6.04 -0.30 -7.16
N LEU A 78 5.07 -1.02 -7.70
CA LEU A 78 5.18 -2.48 -7.82
C LEU A 78 6.25 -2.89 -8.81
N THR A 79 6.41 -2.17 -9.91
CA THR A 79 7.47 -2.45 -10.87
C THR A 79 8.83 -2.30 -10.21
N HIS A 80 9.06 -1.23 -9.48
CA HIS A 80 10.32 -1.03 -8.76
C HIS A 80 10.54 -2.10 -7.69
N TYR A 81 9.49 -2.48 -6.98
CA TYR A 81 9.59 -3.52 -5.97
C TYR A 81 10.02 -4.85 -6.59
N LEU A 82 9.40 -5.24 -7.71
CA LEU A 82 9.73 -6.50 -8.39
C LEU A 82 11.16 -6.48 -8.92
N GLU A 83 11.64 -5.36 -9.41
CA GLU A 83 13.01 -5.23 -9.91
C GLU A 83 14.04 -5.42 -8.80
N ARG A 84 13.74 -5.03 -7.56
CA ARG A 84 14.64 -5.13 -6.43
C ARG A 84 14.39 -6.36 -5.56
N LYS A 85 13.43 -7.17 -5.93
CA LYS A 85 12.95 -8.29 -5.12
C LYS A 85 14.05 -9.26 -4.70
N SER A 86 15.00 -9.53 -5.58
CA SER A 86 16.10 -10.46 -5.29
C SER A 86 17.05 -9.96 -4.21
N GLN A 87 17.01 -8.67 -3.90
CA GLN A 87 17.91 -8.04 -2.93
C GLN A 87 17.23 -7.75 -1.59
N GLN A 88 15.96 -8.06 -1.48
CA GLN A 88 15.16 -7.72 -0.29
C GLN A 88 14.61 -8.97 0.36
N SER A 89 14.61 -8.94 1.70
CA SER A 89 13.92 -9.93 2.51
C SER A 89 12.61 -9.39 3.05
N ASP A 90 12.15 -8.26 2.50
CA ASP A 90 10.96 -7.55 2.99
C ASP A 90 9.68 -8.29 2.65
N LEU A 91 8.69 -8.08 3.47
CA LEU A 91 7.33 -8.46 3.17
C LEU A 91 6.64 -7.27 2.49
N LEU A 92 5.98 -7.53 1.38
CA LEU A 92 5.15 -6.53 0.71
C LEU A 92 3.68 -6.79 1.06
N LEU A 93 3.02 -5.80 1.62
CA LEU A 93 1.59 -5.83 1.85
C LEU A 93 0.91 -4.77 0.98
N VAL A 94 0.00 -5.22 0.13
CA VAL A 94 -0.86 -4.33 -0.66
C VAL A 94 -2.25 -4.40 -0.08
N THR A 95 -2.78 -3.27 0.34
CA THR A 95 -4.07 -3.25 1.03
C THR A 95 -4.91 -2.07 0.60
N GLY A 96 -6.23 -2.24 0.68
CA GLY A 96 -7.18 -1.22 0.34
C GLY A 96 -8.49 -1.83 -0.13
N SER A 97 -9.15 -1.12 -1.04
CA SER A 97 -10.42 -1.55 -1.62
C SER A 97 -10.26 -2.87 -2.40
N LEU A 98 -11.30 -3.70 -2.38
CA LEU A 98 -11.32 -4.92 -3.21
C LEU A 98 -11.15 -4.61 -4.69
N TYR A 99 -11.69 -3.47 -5.15
CA TYR A 99 -11.54 -3.05 -6.55
C TYR A 99 -10.08 -2.73 -6.89
N PHE A 100 -9.37 -2.09 -5.96
CA PHE A 100 -7.95 -1.84 -6.11
C PHE A 100 -7.16 -3.16 -6.16
N LEU A 101 -7.45 -4.07 -5.24
CA LEU A 101 -6.75 -5.35 -5.17
C LEU A 101 -6.96 -6.17 -6.45
N ALA A 102 -8.14 -6.10 -7.05
CA ALA A 102 -8.39 -6.76 -8.34
C ALA A 102 -7.50 -6.20 -9.44
N GLN A 103 -7.32 -4.89 -9.51
CA GLN A 103 -6.45 -4.25 -10.48
C GLN A 103 -4.98 -4.65 -10.25
N VAL A 104 -4.55 -4.65 -9.00
CA VAL A 104 -3.19 -5.05 -8.63
C VAL A 104 -2.93 -6.50 -9.01
N ARG A 105 -3.87 -7.39 -8.71
CA ARG A 105 -3.73 -8.81 -9.03
C ARG A 105 -3.55 -9.03 -10.53
N ALA A 106 -4.38 -8.38 -11.34
CA ALA A 106 -4.29 -8.49 -12.79
C ALA A 106 -2.94 -8.00 -13.31
N PHE A 107 -2.47 -6.87 -12.78
CA PHE A 107 -1.18 -6.31 -13.14
C PHE A 107 -0.03 -7.25 -12.79
N LEU A 108 -0.03 -7.79 -11.57
CA LEU A 108 1.03 -8.67 -11.11
C LEU A 108 1.09 -9.98 -11.90
N ILE A 109 -0.05 -10.55 -12.22
CA ILE A 109 -0.11 -11.76 -13.04
C ILE A 109 0.55 -11.51 -14.39
N GLU A 110 0.23 -10.40 -15.02
CA GLU A 110 0.81 -10.05 -16.31
C GLU A 110 2.31 -9.79 -16.22
N GLU A 111 2.75 -9.03 -15.21
CA GLU A 111 4.17 -8.73 -15.04
C GLU A 111 5.00 -9.96 -14.72
N ILE A 112 4.49 -10.84 -13.85
CA ILE A 112 5.19 -12.07 -13.50
C ILE A 112 5.30 -13.00 -14.70
N SER A 113 4.26 -13.05 -15.53
CA SER A 113 4.26 -13.88 -16.74
C SER A 113 5.30 -13.43 -17.77
N ARG A 114 5.66 -12.14 -17.77
CA ARG A 114 6.68 -11.61 -18.67
C ARG A 114 8.10 -11.90 -18.21
N ARG A 115 8.26 -12.16 -16.93
CA ARG A 115 9.56 -12.42 -16.32
C ARG A 115 9.89 -13.90 -16.33
#